data_c80cf6f09529240f484a20a2cae79485
#
_entry.id   c80cf6f09529240f484a20a2cae79485
#
_cell.length_a   1.000
_cell.length_b   1.000
_cell.length_c   1.000
_cell.angle_alpha   90.00
_cell.angle_beta   90.00
_cell.angle_gamma   90.00
#
_symmetry.space_group_name_H-M   'P 1'
#
loop_
_entity.id
_entity.type
_entity.pdbx_description
1 polymer ?
#
loop_
_entity_poly.entity_id
_entity_poly.type
_entity_poly.pdbx_seq_one_letter_code
_entity_poly.pdbx_strand_id
1 'polypeptide(L)'
;LNPHSFVNLPAEEQEKLLKEYGSQKAAEKALEEKYGEMARHPIVKMSKSLGNVINPDEVVDQYGADTMRLYEMFMGDFEQAAPWQTSAIAGCNRFLDRVWALSDKLVEGEGYRPAMETLMHQTIKKVSADIEGLKMNTAIAQLMTLVNALYDNGGATKAEFETLVQLLNPFAPHMTEELWEKLGHSHDEQLAYYPWPAYEEAKCVEAAVEIAVQVNGKVKARLKVPADITAEDAIATAKADPAVAAALEGKQLVKEIYVKGRLVN
;
A
#
# COMPACT_ATOMS: atom_id res chain seq x y z
N LEU A 1 15.83 14.96 -8.55
CA LEU A 1 16.28 16.12 -7.77
C LEU A 1 16.96 17.14 -8.66
N ASN A 2 16.98 18.41 -8.27
CA ASN A 2 17.71 19.48 -8.96
C ASN A 2 19.16 19.52 -8.48
N PRO A 3 20.16 19.21 -9.32
CA PRO A 3 21.55 19.20 -8.90
C PRO A 3 22.12 20.59 -8.60
N HIS A 4 21.42 21.66 -8.98
CA HIS A 4 21.83 23.05 -8.77
C HIS A 4 21.13 23.72 -7.58
N SER A 5 20.21 23.00 -6.90
CA SER A 5 19.59 23.51 -5.67
C SER A 5 20.47 23.24 -4.47
N PHE A 6 20.69 24.24 -3.61
CA PHE A 6 21.55 24.14 -2.43
C PHE A 6 21.29 22.89 -1.58
N VAL A 7 20.03 22.56 -1.34
CA VAL A 7 19.64 21.42 -0.49
C VAL A 7 19.99 20.05 -1.09
N ASN A 8 20.28 19.98 -2.37
CA ASN A 8 20.62 18.74 -3.08
C ASN A 8 22.13 18.61 -3.36
N LEU A 9 22.92 19.63 -3.04
CA LEU A 9 24.37 19.58 -3.21
C LEU A 9 25.00 18.62 -2.18
N PRO A 10 26.14 18.00 -2.51
CA PRO A 10 26.94 17.27 -1.54
C PRO A 10 27.28 18.11 -0.30
N ALA A 11 27.37 17.50 0.87
CA ALA A 11 27.62 18.19 2.13
C ALA A 11 28.89 19.07 2.09
N GLU A 12 29.96 18.59 1.43
CA GLU A 12 31.21 19.34 1.23
C GLU A 12 31.02 20.63 0.41
N GLU A 13 30.18 20.58 -0.62
CA GLU A 13 29.85 21.74 -1.45
C GLU A 13 28.96 22.73 -0.70
N GLN A 14 27.98 22.25 0.04
CA GLN A 14 27.17 23.10 0.91
C GLN A 14 28.04 23.85 1.94
N GLU A 15 28.96 23.14 2.60
CA GLU A 15 29.87 23.72 3.58
C GLU A 15 30.80 24.77 2.95
N LYS A 16 31.32 24.51 1.74
CA LYS A 16 32.12 25.43 0.98
C LYS A 16 31.34 26.72 0.66
N LEU A 17 30.12 26.59 0.16
CA LEU A 17 29.26 27.73 -0.15
C LEU A 17 28.87 28.51 1.11
N LEU A 18 28.61 27.84 2.24
CA LEU A 18 28.33 28.51 3.52
C LEU A 18 29.55 29.32 4.02
N LYS A 19 30.76 28.79 3.85
CA LYS A 19 32.01 29.54 4.18
C LYS A 19 32.21 30.73 3.26
N GLU A 20 31.91 30.59 1.97
CA GLU A 20 32.11 31.64 0.97
C GLU A 20 31.08 32.77 1.10
N TYR A 21 29.79 32.42 1.28
CA TYR A 21 28.71 33.40 1.25
C TYR A 21 28.16 33.77 2.65
N GLY A 22 28.63 33.11 3.70
CA GLY A 22 28.31 33.42 5.10
C GLY A 22 26.91 32.95 5.58
N SER A 23 26.00 32.59 4.67
CA SER A 23 24.69 32.06 5.02
C SER A 23 24.10 31.23 3.87
N GLN A 24 23.20 30.28 4.21
CA GLN A 24 22.47 29.49 3.22
C GLN A 24 21.69 30.36 2.23
N LYS A 25 21.00 31.40 2.71
CA LYS A 25 20.22 32.30 1.86
C LYS A 25 21.08 33.03 0.85
N ALA A 26 22.32 33.44 1.22
CA ALA A 26 23.25 34.08 0.32
C ALA A 26 23.85 33.08 -0.70
N ALA A 27 24.11 31.84 -0.27
CA ALA A 27 24.54 30.76 -1.14
C ALA A 27 23.44 30.37 -2.16
N GLU A 28 22.20 30.25 -1.73
CA GLU A 28 21.07 30.01 -2.62
C GLU A 28 20.88 31.10 -3.66
N LYS A 29 21.06 32.37 -3.26
CA LYS A 29 21.02 33.51 -4.19
C LYS A 29 22.14 33.46 -5.22
N ALA A 30 23.37 33.11 -4.81
CA ALA A 30 24.50 32.95 -5.73
C ALA A 30 24.29 31.81 -6.73
N LEU A 31 23.69 30.69 -6.28
CA LEU A 31 23.30 29.60 -7.17
C LEU A 31 22.21 30.03 -8.15
N GLU A 32 21.27 30.84 -7.71
CA GLU A 32 20.21 31.38 -8.58
C GLU A 32 20.81 32.35 -9.63
N GLU A 33 21.73 33.20 -9.26
CA GLU A 33 22.44 34.10 -10.20
C GLU A 33 23.25 33.30 -11.24
N LYS A 34 23.81 32.15 -10.85
CA LYS A 34 24.60 31.28 -11.73
C LYS A 34 23.75 30.36 -12.63
N TYR A 35 22.69 29.76 -12.09
CA TYR A 35 21.92 28.71 -12.77
C TYR A 35 20.47 29.11 -13.10
N GLY A 36 20.07 30.34 -12.77
CA GLY A 36 18.71 30.85 -12.99
C GLY A 36 17.71 30.45 -11.88
N GLU A 37 16.49 30.95 -12.01
CA GLU A 37 15.44 30.80 -11.02
C GLU A 37 15.16 29.34 -10.64
N MET A 38 15.43 28.38 -11.55
CA MET A 38 15.27 26.95 -11.28
C MET A 38 16.06 26.45 -10.07
N ALA A 39 17.20 27.10 -9.73
CA ALA A 39 18.01 26.70 -8.58
C ALA A 39 17.28 26.80 -7.24
N ARG A 40 16.19 27.57 -7.15
CA ARG A 40 15.30 27.66 -5.99
C ARG A 40 14.47 26.38 -5.78
N HIS A 41 14.26 25.60 -6.84
CA HIS A 41 13.38 24.46 -6.80
C HIS A 41 14.18 23.17 -6.56
N PRO A 42 14.04 22.49 -5.40
CA PRO A 42 14.76 21.25 -5.14
C PRO A 42 14.32 20.10 -6.04
N ILE A 43 13.13 20.19 -6.62
CA ILE A 43 12.58 19.19 -7.56
C ILE A 43 12.28 19.88 -8.87
N VAL A 44 12.87 19.35 -9.95
CA VAL A 44 12.67 19.85 -11.32
C VAL A 44 12.48 18.68 -12.27
N LYS A 45 11.92 18.95 -13.45
CA LYS A 45 11.80 17.94 -14.51
C LYS A 45 13.17 17.34 -14.85
N MET A 46 13.24 16.03 -15.06
CA MET A 46 14.45 15.37 -15.52
C MET A 46 14.83 15.88 -16.92
N SER A 47 16.10 16.17 -17.09
CA SER A 47 16.64 16.67 -18.36
C SER A 47 18.12 16.29 -18.50
N LYS A 48 18.52 15.87 -19.70
CA LYS A 48 19.93 15.56 -20.00
C LYS A 48 20.85 16.76 -19.76
N SER A 49 20.37 17.98 -20.06
CA SER A 49 21.12 19.22 -19.85
C SER A 49 21.34 19.55 -18.38
N LEU A 50 20.49 19.04 -17.46
CA LEU A 50 20.64 19.20 -16.03
C LEU A 50 21.44 18.07 -15.37
N GLY A 51 21.73 17.00 -16.10
CA GLY A 51 22.43 15.83 -15.54
C GLY A 51 21.66 15.10 -14.44
N ASN A 52 20.32 15.28 -14.34
CA ASN A 52 19.49 14.69 -13.31
C ASN A 52 18.62 13.54 -13.82
N VAL A 53 18.97 12.98 -14.96
CA VAL A 53 18.28 11.81 -15.54
C VAL A 53 18.72 10.56 -14.79
N ILE A 54 17.78 9.70 -14.48
CA ILE A 54 18.04 8.35 -13.96
C ILE A 54 18.09 7.40 -15.16
N ASN A 55 19.17 6.63 -15.26
CA ASN A 55 19.29 5.59 -16.28
C ASN A 55 18.54 4.34 -15.83
N PRO A 56 17.51 3.89 -16.56
CA PRO A 56 16.80 2.65 -16.24
C PRO A 56 17.70 1.43 -16.12
N ASP A 57 18.72 1.30 -16.98
CA ASP A 57 19.62 0.15 -16.97
C ASP A 57 20.36 0.02 -15.64
N GLU A 58 20.83 1.14 -15.06
CA GLU A 58 21.49 1.14 -13.75
C GLU A 58 20.56 0.69 -12.62
N VAL A 59 19.28 1.05 -12.70
CA VAL A 59 18.26 0.62 -11.72
C VAL A 59 17.94 -0.86 -11.87
N VAL A 60 17.83 -1.33 -13.12
CA VAL A 60 17.58 -2.75 -13.43
C VAL A 60 18.76 -3.61 -13.00
N ASP A 61 19.99 -3.17 -13.25
CA ASP A 61 21.20 -3.89 -12.84
C ASP A 61 21.31 -4.00 -11.31
N GLN A 62 20.86 -2.97 -10.58
CA GLN A 62 20.94 -2.94 -9.12
C GLN A 62 19.77 -3.64 -8.41
N TYR A 63 18.53 -3.51 -8.92
CA TYR A 63 17.32 -3.94 -8.22
C TYR A 63 16.47 -4.96 -8.98
N GLY A 64 16.77 -5.20 -10.26
CA GLY A 64 15.97 -6.03 -11.15
C GLY A 64 14.83 -5.29 -11.83
N ALA A 65 14.42 -5.81 -12.99
CA ALA A 65 13.39 -5.21 -13.84
C ALA A 65 12.02 -5.15 -13.15
N ASP A 66 11.63 -6.19 -12.41
CA ASP A 66 10.34 -6.24 -11.71
C ASP A 66 10.26 -5.20 -10.59
N THR A 67 11.35 -4.96 -9.87
CA THR A 67 11.40 -3.91 -8.84
C THR A 67 11.23 -2.52 -9.46
N MET A 68 11.90 -2.27 -10.59
CA MET A 68 11.76 -1.00 -11.30
C MET A 68 10.33 -0.80 -11.81
N ARG A 69 9.75 -1.80 -12.48
CA ARG A 69 8.36 -1.76 -12.96
C ARG A 69 7.38 -1.48 -11.82
N LEU A 70 7.51 -2.23 -10.72
CA LEU A 70 6.66 -2.07 -9.54
C LEU A 70 6.79 -0.65 -8.96
N TYR A 71 8.01 -0.12 -8.88
CA TYR A 71 8.25 1.22 -8.37
C TYR A 71 7.60 2.30 -9.25
N GLU A 72 7.78 2.23 -10.58
CA GLU A 72 7.18 3.21 -11.50
C GLU A 72 5.65 3.22 -11.41
N MET A 73 5.03 2.05 -11.24
CA MET A 73 3.58 1.94 -11.09
C MET A 73 3.09 2.33 -9.68
N PHE A 74 3.96 2.29 -8.68
CA PHE A 74 3.60 2.59 -7.28
C PHE A 74 3.85 4.04 -6.88
N MET A 75 4.77 4.75 -7.54
CA MET A 75 5.23 6.07 -7.10
C MET A 75 4.18 7.17 -7.13
N GLY A 76 3.05 6.98 -7.84
CA GLY A 76 1.97 7.95 -7.89
C GLY A 76 0.93 7.65 -8.96
N ASP A 77 -0.02 8.57 -9.09
CA ASP A 77 -1.01 8.55 -10.15
C ASP A 77 -0.33 8.93 -11.49
N PHE A 78 -0.67 8.22 -12.58
CA PHE A 78 -0.08 8.48 -13.90
C PHE A 78 -0.38 9.88 -14.46
N GLU A 79 -1.42 10.53 -13.97
CA GLU A 79 -1.78 11.89 -14.39
C GLU A 79 -0.97 12.98 -13.67
N GLN A 80 -0.19 12.60 -12.64
CA GLN A 80 0.53 13.55 -11.80
C GLN A 80 2.05 13.37 -11.91
N ALA A 81 2.77 14.49 -11.82
CA ALA A 81 4.22 14.46 -11.70
C ALA A 81 4.61 13.94 -10.31
N ALA A 82 5.44 12.92 -10.27
CA ALA A 82 5.96 12.36 -9.03
C ALA A 82 7.47 12.55 -8.93
N PRO A 83 8.01 12.92 -7.75
CA PRO A 83 9.44 13.03 -7.55
C PRO A 83 10.07 11.63 -7.48
N TRP A 84 11.17 11.44 -8.22
CA TRP A 84 11.95 10.21 -8.11
C TRP A 84 12.61 10.11 -6.73
N GLN A 85 12.39 8.96 -6.06
CA GLN A 85 12.96 8.68 -4.74
C GLN A 85 13.64 7.31 -4.75
N THR A 86 14.95 7.27 -4.89
CA THR A 86 15.74 6.03 -4.93
C THR A 86 15.52 5.17 -3.67
N SER A 87 15.34 5.78 -2.51
CA SER A 87 15.06 5.04 -1.26
C SER A 87 13.75 4.27 -1.27
N ALA A 88 12.76 4.72 -2.04
CA ALA A 88 11.47 4.04 -2.16
C ALA A 88 11.57 2.76 -3.02
N ILE A 89 12.52 2.70 -3.96
CA ILE A 89 12.79 1.49 -4.75
C ILE A 89 13.15 0.31 -3.84
N ALA A 90 13.98 0.54 -2.82
CA ALA A 90 14.32 -0.49 -1.83
C ALA A 90 13.08 -1.00 -1.06
N GLY A 91 12.04 -0.18 -0.91
CA GLY A 91 10.75 -0.59 -0.35
C GLY A 91 10.01 -1.56 -1.26
N CYS A 92 9.99 -1.29 -2.57
CA CYS A 92 9.41 -2.17 -3.58
C CYS A 92 10.17 -3.50 -3.67
N ASN A 93 11.52 -3.44 -3.65
CA ASN A 93 12.34 -4.65 -3.64
C ASN A 93 12.04 -5.54 -2.43
N ARG A 94 12.00 -4.98 -1.21
CA ARG A 94 11.65 -5.74 0.01
C ARG A 94 10.23 -6.33 -0.06
N PHE A 95 9.29 -5.67 -0.72
CA PHE A 95 7.97 -6.25 -0.92
C PHE A 95 8.03 -7.49 -1.82
N LEU A 96 8.75 -7.44 -2.94
CA LEU A 96 8.95 -8.59 -3.82
C LEU A 96 9.71 -9.73 -3.11
N ASP A 97 10.75 -9.42 -2.33
CA ASP A 97 11.47 -10.41 -1.51
C ASP A 97 10.54 -11.12 -0.52
N ARG A 98 9.59 -10.38 0.08
CA ARG A 98 8.59 -10.96 0.98
C ARG A 98 7.60 -11.85 0.25
N VAL A 99 7.18 -11.47 -0.96
CA VAL A 99 6.32 -12.34 -1.79
C VAL A 99 7.05 -13.62 -2.14
N TRP A 100 8.33 -13.52 -2.57
CA TRP A 100 9.15 -14.70 -2.83
C TRP A 100 9.27 -15.61 -1.62
N ALA A 101 9.65 -15.05 -0.47
CA ALA A 101 9.80 -15.81 0.78
C ALA A 101 8.49 -16.44 1.29
N LEU A 102 7.34 -15.92 0.88
CA LEU A 102 6.03 -16.50 1.22
C LEU A 102 5.82 -17.84 0.52
N SER A 103 6.46 -18.09 -0.62
CA SER A 103 6.41 -19.40 -1.30
C SER A 103 6.99 -20.56 -0.47
N ASP A 104 7.85 -20.23 0.49
CA ASP A 104 8.44 -21.21 1.43
C ASP A 104 7.60 -21.35 2.72
N LYS A 105 6.50 -20.62 2.82
CA LYS A 105 5.56 -20.60 3.96
C LYS A 105 4.16 -21.05 3.56
N LEU A 106 4.08 -21.95 2.59
CA LEU A 106 2.79 -22.52 2.23
C LEU A 106 2.32 -23.47 3.34
N VAL A 107 1.03 -23.33 3.69
CA VAL A 107 0.35 -24.17 4.67
C VAL A 107 -0.63 -25.10 4.00
N GLU A 108 -0.92 -26.24 4.63
CA GLU A 108 -1.92 -27.19 4.15
C GLU A 108 -3.32 -26.56 4.16
N GLY A 109 -4.11 -26.87 3.16
CA GLY A 109 -5.50 -26.41 3.01
C GLY A 109 -5.93 -26.38 1.55
N GLU A 110 -7.21 -26.65 1.33
CA GLU A 110 -7.85 -26.51 0.02
C GLU A 110 -8.55 -25.16 -0.08
N GLY A 111 -8.34 -24.45 -1.19
CA GLY A 111 -8.96 -23.15 -1.44
C GLY A 111 -8.50 -22.04 -0.49
N TYR A 112 -9.35 -21.02 -0.32
CA TYR A 112 -9.09 -19.94 0.63
C TYR A 112 -9.53 -20.35 2.03
N ARG A 113 -8.70 -20.05 3.02
CA ARG A 113 -9.06 -20.26 4.44
C ARG A 113 -10.21 -19.32 4.85
N PRO A 114 -11.12 -19.74 5.74
CA PRO A 114 -12.23 -18.88 6.20
C PRO A 114 -11.80 -17.51 6.72
N ALA A 115 -10.64 -17.45 7.38
CA ALA A 115 -10.07 -16.18 7.89
C ALA A 115 -9.58 -15.24 6.77
N MET A 116 -9.31 -15.78 5.58
CA MET A 116 -8.76 -15.03 4.45
C MET A 116 -9.77 -14.83 3.32
N GLU A 117 -10.85 -15.61 3.28
CA GLU A 117 -11.78 -15.67 2.15
C GLU A 117 -12.31 -14.28 1.75
N THR A 118 -12.82 -13.53 2.71
CA THR A 118 -13.34 -12.17 2.45
C THR A 118 -12.25 -11.25 1.90
N LEU A 119 -11.05 -11.24 2.51
CA LEU A 119 -9.95 -10.39 2.04
C LEU A 119 -9.47 -10.81 0.65
N MET A 120 -9.43 -12.10 0.33
CA MET A 120 -9.07 -12.60 -1.00
C MET A 120 -10.04 -12.06 -2.06
N HIS A 121 -11.36 -12.24 -1.86
CA HIS A 121 -12.37 -11.73 -2.79
C HIS A 121 -12.37 -10.19 -2.91
N GLN A 122 -12.22 -9.48 -1.80
CA GLN A 122 -12.06 -8.02 -1.80
C GLN A 122 -10.80 -7.58 -2.57
N THR A 123 -9.70 -8.32 -2.43
CA THR A 123 -8.45 -7.99 -3.12
C THR A 123 -8.56 -8.21 -4.61
N ILE A 124 -9.15 -9.34 -5.06
CA ILE A 124 -9.40 -9.59 -6.49
C ILE A 124 -10.25 -8.44 -7.07
N LYS A 125 -11.38 -8.13 -6.43
CA LYS A 125 -12.29 -7.06 -6.85
C LYS A 125 -11.58 -5.72 -6.95
N LYS A 126 -10.85 -5.34 -5.90
CA LYS A 126 -10.19 -4.04 -5.84
C LYS A 126 -9.05 -3.93 -6.85
N VAL A 127 -8.18 -4.92 -6.96
CA VAL A 127 -7.06 -4.90 -7.90
C VAL A 127 -7.57 -4.87 -9.34
N SER A 128 -8.61 -5.64 -9.68
CA SER A 128 -9.23 -5.62 -11.00
C SER A 128 -9.76 -4.23 -11.36
N ALA A 129 -10.56 -3.62 -10.48
CA ALA A 129 -11.10 -2.29 -10.70
C ALA A 129 -10.02 -1.19 -10.76
N ASP A 130 -8.97 -1.31 -9.96
CA ASP A 130 -7.86 -0.35 -9.93
C ASP A 130 -7.02 -0.45 -11.22
N ILE A 131 -6.78 -1.65 -11.75
CA ILE A 131 -6.08 -1.84 -13.04
C ILE A 131 -6.92 -1.26 -14.19
N GLU A 132 -8.21 -1.56 -14.26
CA GLU A 132 -9.12 -0.99 -15.25
C GLU A 132 -9.17 0.54 -15.18
N GLY A 133 -9.13 1.10 -13.97
CA GLY A 133 -9.10 2.53 -13.70
C GLY A 133 -7.72 3.19 -13.77
N LEU A 134 -6.66 2.48 -14.21
CA LEU A 134 -5.25 2.93 -14.24
C LEU A 134 -4.73 3.43 -12.89
N LYS A 135 -5.29 2.94 -11.78
CA LYS A 135 -4.88 3.25 -10.39
C LYS A 135 -3.89 2.21 -9.86
N MET A 136 -2.78 2.05 -10.55
CA MET A 136 -1.79 0.99 -10.26
C MET A 136 -1.21 1.09 -8.85
N ASN A 137 -1.02 2.30 -8.34
CA ASN A 137 -0.52 2.55 -6.99
C ASN A 137 -1.45 2.00 -5.90
N THR A 138 -2.77 2.14 -6.06
CA THR A 138 -3.75 1.60 -5.10
C THR A 138 -3.92 0.08 -5.23
N ALA A 139 -3.79 -0.48 -6.43
CA ALA A 139 -3.73 -1.92 -6.65
C ALA A 139 -2.52 -2.55 -5.92
N ILE A 140 -1.33 -1.96 -6.07
CA ILE A 140 -0.11 -2.43 -5.39
C ILE A 140 -0.25 -2.31 -3.87
N ALA A 141 -0.81 -1.20 -3.36
CA ALA A 141 -1.08 -1.05 -1.93
C ALA A 141 -2.02 -2.14 -1.38
N GLN A 142 -3.03 -2.54 -2.16
CA GLN A 142 -3.92 -3.65 -1.79
C GLN A 142 -3.17 -4.99 -1.75
N LEU A 143 -2.27 -5.25 -2.72
CA LEU A 143 -1.43 -6.45 -2.70
C LEU A 143 -0.49 -6.47 -1.48
N MET A 144 0.07 -5.33 -1.10
CA MET A 144 0.87 -5.21 0.13
C MET A 144 0.04 -5.53 1.39
N THR A 145 -1.21 -5.08 1.42
CA THR A 145 -2.15 -5.40 2.51
C THR A 145 -2.44 -6.90 2.57
N LEU A 146 -2.67 -7.54 1.43
CA LEU A 146 -2.88 -8.99 1.35
C LEU A 146 -1.66 -9.76 1.85
N VAL A 147 -0.45 -9.41 1.39
CA VAL A 147 0.80 -10.05 1.84
C VAL A 147 0.98 -9.93 3.36
N ASN A 148 0.70 -8.75 3.95
CA ASN A 148 0.76 -8.59 5.41
C ASN A 148 -0.22 -9.54 6.11
N ALA A 149 -1.47 -9.60 5.65
CA ALA A 149 -2.48 -10.48 6.24
C ALA A 149 -2.11 -11.97 6.12
N LEU A 150 -1.51 -12.40 5.01
CA LEU A 150 -1.03 -13.77 4.84
C LEU A 150 0.08 -14.09 5.85
N TYR A 151 1.03 -13.19 6.07
CA TYR A 151 2.05 -13.35 7.11
C TYR A 151 1.46 -13.40 8.52
N ASP A 152 0.52 -12.51 8.83
CA ASP A 152 -0.14 -12.44 10.14
C ASP A 152 -0.96 -13.70 10.44
N ASN A 153 -1.43 -14.38 9.39
CA ASN A 153 -2.15 -15.66 9.46
C ASN A 153 -1.25 -16.91 9.27
N GLY A 154 0.06 -16.74 9.42
CA GLY A 154 1.03 -17.85 9.47
C GLY A 154 1.45 -18.42 8.11
N GLY A 155 1.15 -17.75 7.01
CA GLY A 155 1.48 -18.17 5.64
C GLY A 155 0.27 -18.16 4.72
N ALA A 156 0.34 -18.86 3.60
CA ALA A 156 -0.72 -18.94 2.59
C ALA A 156 -1.03 -20.40 2.23
N THR A 157 -2.27 -20.73 1.91
CA THR A 157 -2.53 -21.96 1.16
C THR A 157 -2.03 -21.82 -0.27
N LYS A 158 -1.88 -22.93 -0.97
CA LYS A 158 -1.51 -22.91 -2.40
C LYS A 158 -2.46 -22.01 -3.20
N ALA A 159 -3.76 -22.11 -3.01
CA ALA A 159 -4.76 -21.31 -3.72
C ALA A 159 -4.69 -19.80 -3.39
N GLU A 160 -4.46 -19.45 -2.12
CA GLU A 160 -4.25 -18.05 -1.71
C GLU A 160 -3.01 -17.47 -2.36
N PHE A 161 -1.92 -18.23 -2.42
CA PHE A 161 -0.68 -17.79 -3.00
C PHE A 161 -0.74 -17.73 -4.54
N GLU A 162 -1.36 -18.70 -5.20
CA GLU A 162 -1.62 -18.66 -6.66
C GLU A 162 -2.39 -17.40 -7.05
N THR A 163 -3.43 -17.06 -6.30
CA THR A 163 -4.21 -15.83 -6.54
C THR A 163 -3.35 -14.57 -6.34
N LEU A 164 -2.53 -14.50 -5.30
CA LEU A 164 -1.59 -13.39 -5.10
C LEU A 164 -0.64 -13.26 -6.30
N VAL A 165 -0.07 -14.37 -6.75
CA VAL A 165 0.88 -14.42 -7.87
C VAL A 165 0.21 -13.98 -9.18
N GLN A 166 -1.03 -14.43 -9.45
CA GLN A 166 -1.83 -13.98 -10.59
C GLN A 166 -2.07 -12.46 -10.57
N LEU A 167 -2.52 -11.92 -9.44
CA LEU A 167 -2.80 -10.49 -9.29
C LEU A 167 -1.54 -9.63 -9.38
N LEU A 168 -0.38 -10.15 -8.99
CA LEU A 168 0.91 -9.45 -9.06
C LEU A 168 1.56 -9.51 -10.44
N ASN A 169 1.19 -10.46 -11.30
CA ASN A 169 1.84 -10.69 -12.60
C ASN A 169 1.94 -9.44 -13.48
N PRO A 170 0.93 -8.55 -13.61
CA PRO A 170 1.06 -7.34 -14.42
C PRO A 170 2.17 -6.39 -13.94
N PHE A 171 2.52 -6.45 -12.66
CA PHE A 171 3.48 -5.55 -12.01
C PHE A 171 4.90 -6.14 -11.99
N ALA A 172 5.01 -7.46 -11.76
CA ALA A 172 6.27 -8.18 -11.59
C ALA A 172 6.27 -9.51 -12.37
N PRO A 173 6.23 -9.47 -13.72
CA PRO A 173 6.00 -10.65 -14.55
C PRO A 173 7.08 -11.72 -14.42
N HIS A 174 8.36 -11.34 -14.32
CA HIS A 174 9.43 -12.35 -14.30
C HIS A 174 9.40 -13.19 -13.02
N MET A 175 9.26 -12.53 -11.87
CA MET A 175 9.20 -13.23 -10.59
C MET A 175 7.93 -14.09 -10.47
N THR A 176 6.82 -13.61 -10.96
CA THR A 176 5.55 -14.32 -10.84
C THR A 176 5.45 -15.52 -11.77
N GLU A 177 6.04 -15.48 -12.97
CA GLU A 177 6.18 -16.66 -13.83
C GLU A 177 7.04 -17.74 -13.17
N GLU A 178 8.17 -17.38 -12.57
CA GLU A 178 9.03 -18.31 -11.84
C GLU A 178 8.31 -18.93 -10.63
N LEU A 179 7.53 -18.12 -9.87
CA LEU A 179 6.72 -18.61 -8.76
C LEU A 179 5.59 -19.53 -9.23
N TRP A 180 5.04 -19.29 -10.41
CA TRP A 180 4.00 -20.11 -11.04
C TRP A 180 4.52 -21.51 -11.35
N GLU A 181 5.71 -21.61 -11.94
CA GLU A 181 6.38 -22.90 -12.16
C GLU A 181 6.72 -23.59 -10.83
N LYS A 182 7.21 -22.84 -9.84
CA LYS A 182 7.52 -23.36 -8.50
C LYS A 182 6.28 -23.95 -7.81
N LEU A 183 5.08 -23.44 -8.11
CA LEU A 183 3.79 -23.98 -7.62
C LEU A 183 3.36 -25.26 -8.33
N GLY A 184 4.11 -25.70 -9.35
CA GLY A 184 3.90 -26.96 -10.09
C GLY A 184 3.10 -26.82 -11.37
N HIS A 185 2.89 -25.59 -11.86
CA HIS A 185 2.35 -25.37 -13.19
C HIS A 185 3.40 -25.66 -14.26
N SER A 186 2.95 -26.10 -15.45
CA SER A 186 3.85 -26.39 -16.55
C SER A 186 4.46 -25.10 -17.11
N HIS A 187 5.71 -25.17 -17.57
CA HIS A 187 6.36 -24.06 -18.27
C HIS A 187 5.57 -23.57 -19.50
N ASP A 188 4.81 -24.46 -20.13
CA ASP A 188 3.95 -24.12 -21.28
C ASP A 188 2.64 -23.40 -20.84
N GLU A 189 2.30 -23.44 -19.55
CA GLU A 189 1.16 -22.74 -18.95
C GLU A 189 1.58 -21.38 -18.41
N GLN A 190 1.98 -20.46 -19.30
CA GLN A 190 2.41 -19.12 -18.91
C GLN A 190 1.32 -18.38 -18.16
N LEU A 191 1.66 -17.85 -17.00
CA LEU A 191 0.74 -17.11 -16.13
C LEU A 191 0.10 -15.90 -16.82
N ALA A 192 0.85 -15.23 -17.70
CA ALA A 192 0.37 -14.09 -18.47
C ALA A 192 -0.87 -14.39 -19.34
N TYR A 193 -1.09 -15.65 -19.71
CA TYR A 193 -2.25 -16.11 -20.48
C TYR A 193 -3.27 -16.89 -19.64
N TYR A 194 -2.99 -17.08 -18.35
CA TYR A 194 -3.90 -17.77 -17.44
C TYR A 194 -5.12 -16.90 -17.12
N PRO A 195 -6.32 -17.50 -16.97
CA PRO A 195 -7.53 -16.73 -16.66
C PRO A 195 -7.37 -15.88 -15.43
N TRP A 196 -7.79 -14.60 -15.52
CA TRP A 196 -7.78 -13.69 -14.38
C TRP A 196 -8.68 -14.21 -13.26
N PRO A 197 -8.27 -14.13 -11.99
CA PRO A 197 -9.06 -14.67 -10.89
C PRO A 197 -10.40 -13.95 -10.74
N ALA A 198 -11.45 -14.71 -10.50
CA ALA A 198 -12.79 -14.18 -10.28
C ALA A 198 -13.09 -13.99 -8.79
N TYR A 199 -13.93 -13.01 -8.47
CA TYR A 199 -14.44 -12.81 -7.12
C TYR A 199 -15.95 -13.04 -7.04
N GLU A 200 -16.42 -13.39 -5.84
CA GLU A 200 -17.82 -13.49 -5.53
C GLU A 200 -18.25 -12.28 -4.69
N GLU A 201 -19.19 -11.48 -5.17
CA GLU A 201 -19.63 -10.25 -4.49
C GLU A 201 -20.14 -10.52 -3.06
N ALA A 202 -20.86 -11.64 -2.86
CA ALA A 202 -21.38 -12.04 -1.57
C ALA A 202 -20.26 -12.31 -0.53
N LYS A 203 -19.09 -12.71 -0.97
CA LYS A 203 -17.92 -12.99 -0.12
C LYS A 203 -17.05 -11.76 0.14
N CYS A 204 -17.30 -10.67 -0.57
CA CYS A 204 -16.60 -9.38 -0.32
C CYS A 204 -17.09 -8.64 0.92
N VAL A 205 -18.20 -9.10 1.53
CA VAL A 205 -18.79 -8.45 2.71
C VAL A 205 -18.28 -9.16 3.97
N GLU A 206 -17.71 -8.40 4.88
CA GLU A 206 -17.35 -8.94 6.20
C GLU A 206 -18.61 -9.39 6.94
N ALA A 207 -18.58 -10.61 7.47
CA ALA A 207 -19.70 -11.15 8.26
C ALA A 207 -19.88 -10.38 9.58
N ALA A 208 -18.82 -9.81 10.12
CA ALA A 208 -18.84 -9.02 11.33
C ALA A 208 -17.88 -7.82 11.24
N VAL A 209 -18.30 -6.69 11.83
CA VAL A 209 -17.49 -5.46 11.92
C VAL A 209 -17.26 -5.09 13.38
N GLU A 210 -16.11 -4.49 13.67
CA GLU A 210 -15.84 -3.93 14.97
C GLU A 210 -16.34 -2.49 15.02
N ILE A 211 -17.27 -2.21 15.93
CA ILE A 211 -17.79 -0.85 16.19
C ILE A 211 -17.25 -0.31 17.51
N ALA A 212 -16.86 0.98 17.51
CA ALA A 212 -16.49 1.67 18.75
C ALA A 212 -17.75 2.15 19.46
N VAL A 213 -17.88 1.87 20.76
CA VAL A 213 -18.96 2.43 21.59
C VAL A 213 -18.41 3.60 22.38
N GLN A 214 -19.04 4.76 22.19
CA GLN A 214 -18.66 6.00 22.86
C GLN A 214 -19.74 6.46 23.84
N VAL A 215 -19.32 7.10 24.91
CA VAL A 215 -20.20 7.83 25.83
C VAL A 215 -19.62 9.23 26.00
N ASN A 216 -20.36 10.25 25.56
CA ASN A 216 -19.89 11.65 25.56
C ASN A 216 -18.56 11.82 24.79
N GLY A 217 -18.42 11.20 23.63
CA GLY A 217 -17.24 11.27 22.76
C GLY A 217 -16.02 10.47 23.24
N LYS A 218 -16.11 9.73 24.36
CA LYS A 218 -15.03 8.87 24.86
C LYS A 218 -15.35 7.41 24.60
N VAL A 219 -14.45 6.70 23.91
CA VAL A 219 -14.59 5.25 23.67
C VAL A 219 -14.60 4.50 25.00
N LYS A 220 -15.61 3.65 25.19
CA LYS A 220 -15.81 2.80 26.37
C LYS A 220 -15.66 1.32 26.07
N ALA A 221 -16.07 0.88 24.88
CA ALA A 221 -15.95 -0.48 24.43
C ALA A 221 -15.70 -0.55 22.93
N ARG A 222 -15.26 -1.72 22.46
CA ARG A 222 -15.22 -2.11 21.05
C ARG A 222 -15.94 -3.44 20.93
N LEU A 223 -16.95 -3.48 20.08
CA LEU A 223 -17.83 -4.64 19.95
C LEU A 223 -17.78 -5.19 18.53
N LYS A 224 -17.64 -6.50 18.42
CA LYS A 224 -17.85 -7.21 17.14
C LYS A 224 -19.32 -7.47 16.97
N VAL A 225 -19.90 -6.93 15.92
CA VAL A 225 -21.32 -7.07 15.59
C VAL A 225 -21.47 -7.50 14.12
N PRO A 226 -22.57 -8.17 13.73
CA PRO A 226 -22.85 -8.46 12.34
C PRO A 226 -22.76 -7.19 11.47
N ALA A 227 -22.20 -7.28 10.26
CA ALA A 227 -22.03 -6.13 9.38
C ALA A 227 -23.37 -5.51 8.93
N ASP A 228 -24.42 -6.32 8.93
CA ASP A 228 -25.81 -5.97 8.57
C ASP A 228 -26.67 -5.58 9.77
N ILE A 229 -26.09 -5.51 10.98
CA ILE A 229 -26.82 -5.17 12.21
C ILE A 229 -27.63 -3.89 12.05
N THR A 230 -28.87 -3.91 12.55
CA THR A 230 -29.73 -2.71 12.56
C THR A 230 -29.24 -1.67 13.58
N ALA A 231 -29.66 -0.41 13.42
CA ALA A 231 -29.30 0.63 14.39
C ALA A 231 -29.83 0.31 15.79
N GLU A 232 -31.03 -0.24 15.89
CA GLU A 232 -31.67 -0.60 17.14
C GLU A 232 -30.91 -1.72 17.86
N ASP A 233 -30.52 -2.79 17.13
CA ASP A 233 -29.78 -3.92 17.69
C ASP A 233 -28.35 -3.53 18.05
N ALA A 234 -27.69 -2.67 17.26
CA ALA A 234 -26.35 -2.17 17.57
C ALA A 234 -26.34 -1.35 18.87
N ILE A 235 -27.35 -0.47 19.05
CA ILE A 235 -27.51 0.32 20.27
C ILE A 235 -27.83 -0.57 21.47
N ALA A 236 -28.73 -1.56 21.28
CA ALA A 236 -29.09 -2.51 22.34
C ALA A 236 -27.85 -3.34 22.76
N THR A 237 -27.09 -3.85 21.82
CA THR A 237 -25.83 -4.59 22.08
C THR A 237 -24.81 -3.70 22.81
N ALA A 238 -24.67 -2.45 22.38
CA ALA A 238 -23.77 -1.51 23.02
C ALA A 238 -24.15 -1.22 24.50
N LYS A 239 -25.44 -1.08 24.79
CA LYS A 239 -25.94 -0.88 26.15
C LYS A 239 -25.76 -2.08 27.07
N ALA A 240 -25.78 -3.29 26.50
CA ALA A 240 -25.59 -4.54 27.24
C ALA A 240 -24.11 -4.78 27.64
N ASP A 241 -23.16 -4.05 27.05
CA ASP A 241 -21.75 -4.16 27.42
C ASP A 241 -21.51 -3.60 28.83
N PRO A 242 -20.82 -4.36 29.74
CA PRO A 242 -20.62 -3.95 31.13
C PRO A 242 -19.90 -2.61 31.28
N ALA A 243 -18.93 -2.28 30.44
CA ALA A 243 -18.17 -1.04 30.52
C ALA A 243 -19.03 0.16 30.06
N VAL A 244 -19.94 -0.05 29.13
CA VAL A 244 -20.89 0.95 28.67
C VAL A 244 -21.99 1.14 29.70
N ALA A 245 -22.57 0.05 30.24
CA ALA A 245 -23.58 0.11 31.31
C ALA A 245 -23.08 0.89 32.54
N ALA A 246 -21.88 0.58 33.01
CA ALA A 246 -21.26 1.32 34.12
C ALA A 246 -21.01 2.81 33.78
N ALA A 247 -20.68 3.14 32.51
CA ALA A 247 -20.51 4.52 32.09
C ALA A 247 -21.82 5.32 31.99
N LEU A 248 -22.95 4.62 31.85
CA LEU A 248 -24.31 5.20 31.79
C LEU A 248 -24.99 5.30 33.16
N GLU A 249 -24.48 4.60 34.17
CA GLU A 249 -25.08 4.58 35.52
C GLU A 249 -25.23 6.00 36.08
N GLY A 250 -26.45 6.34 36.54
CA GLY A 250 -26.79 7.65 37.06
C GLY A 250 -26.87 8.77 36.02
N LYS A 251 -26.83 8.47 34.72
CA LYS A 251 -26.94 9.48 33.66
C LYS A 251 -28.24 9.33 32.87
N GLN A 252 -28.76 10.46 32.42
CA GLN A 252 -29.91 10.49 31.53
C GLN A 252 -29.43 10.46 30.06
N LEU A 253 -29.91 9.49 29.29
CA LEU A 253 -29.68 9.40 27.84
C LEU A 253 -30.45 10.53 27.14
N VAL A 254 -29.74 11.39 26.42
CA VAL A 254 -30.29 12.51 25.67
C VAL A 254 -30.42 12.20 24.20
N LYS A 255 -29.42 11.48 23.64
CA LYS A 255 -29.37 11.15 22.22
C LYS A 255 -28.53 9.88 22.01
N GLU A 256 -28.97 9.05 21.07
CA GLU A 256 -28.28 7.85 20.65
C GLU A 256 -28.02 7.94 19.14
N ILE A 257 -26.81 7.69 18.72
CA ILE A 257 -26.40 7.78 17.32
C ILE A 257 -25.67 6.48 16.95
N TYR A 258 -26.14 5.83 15.90
CA TYR A 258 -25.40 4.74 15.27
C TYR A 258 -24.89 5.19 13.90
N VAL A 259 -23.60 5.03 13.69
CA VAL A 259 -22.96 5.19 12.37
C VAL A 259 -22.59 3.80 11.89
N LYS A 260 -23.28 3.33 10.84
CA LYS A 260 -23.19 1.96 10.33
C LYS A 260 -21.73 1.52 10.14
N GLY A 261 -21.39 0.39 10.77
CA GLY A 261 -20.07 -0.22 10.69
C GLY A 261 -18.92 0.57 11.34
N ARG A 262 -19.23 1.64 12.13
CA ARG A 262 -18.18 2.50 12.72
C ARG A 262 -18.32 2.70 14.22
N LEU A 263 -19.43 3.26 14.66
CA LEU A 263 -19.59 3.62 16.07
C LEU A 263 -21.04 3.70 16.53
N VAL A 264 -21.23 3.50 17.85
CA VAL A 264 -22.42 3.90 18.62
C VAL A 264 -21.99 4.98 19.62
N ASN A 265 -22.78 6.08 19.74
CA ASN A 265 -22.54 7.18 20.70
C ASN A 265 -23.87 7.61 21.34
#